data_50ccfbdbd70293a453a54249b33ebb88
#
_entry.id   50ccfbdbd70293a453a54249b33ebb88
#
_cell.length_a   1.000
_cell.length_b   1.000
_cell.length_c   1.000
_cell.angle_alpha   90.00
_cell.angle_beta   90.00
_cell.angle_gamma   90.00
#
_symmetry.space_group_name_H-M   'P 1'
#
loop_
_entity.id
_entity.type
_entity.pdbx_description
1 polymer ?
#
loop_
_entity_poly.entity_id
_entity_poly.type
_entity_poly.pdbx_seq_one_letter_code
_entity_poly.pdbx_strand_id
1 'polypeptide(L)'
;SAKLLGELLPNEFSFGESATFVGALALDTVVGTQQFMQFDLQGTLHNVELQSLLGGLQESPLSGRVTVEISRAIFQNDRWLQLQGTLLGRAGQVSRAWLPTAARQLKLRWLGDLQQPQIPFQSMYCVFSWNQSSLSLRGEPEGEQAGAILRHANGVILAENPQILQASLLHEMLAR
;
A
#
# COMPACT_ATOMS: atom_id res chain seq x y z
N SER A 1 -4.10 -11.57 -16.74
CA SER A 1 -3.48 -10.27 -17.06
C SER A 1 -3.94 -9.25 -16.04
N ALA A 2 -3.08 -8.28 -15.68
CA ALA A 2 -3.44 -7.18 -14.75
C ALA A 2 -4.64 -6.36 -15.25
N LYS A 3 -4.88 -6.34 -16.55
CA LYS A 3 -6.04 -5.71 -17.18
C LYS A 3 -7.36 -6.37 -16.76
N LEU A 4 -7.41 -7.69 -16.66
CA LEU A 4 -8.58 -8.43 -16.14
C LEU A 4 -8.87 -8.11 -14.67
N LEU A 5 -7.83 -7.93 -13.85
CA LEU A 5 -7.99 -7.49 -12.47
C LEU A 5 -8.52 -6.05 -12.38
N GLY A 6 -8.06 -5.15 -13.27
CA GLY A 6 -8.57 -3.79 -13.36
C GLY A 6 -10.05 -3.71 -13.76
N GLU A 7 -10.55 -4.70 -14.52
CA GLU A 7 -11.97 -4.79 -14.89
C GLU A 7 -12.85 -5.35 -13.76
N LEU A 8 -12.26 -6.13 -12.85
CA LEU A 8 -12.94 -6.67 -11.66
C LEU A 8 -12.86 -5.72 -10.45
N LEU A 9 -11.97 -4.74 -10.50
CA LEU A 9 -11.83 -3.71 -9.47
C LEU A 9 -12.76 -2.53 -9.79
N PRO A 10 -13.32 -1.86 -8.78
CA PRO A 10 -14.01 -0.59 -9.01
C PRO A 10 -13.10 0.36 -9.80
N ASN A 11 -13.68 1.16 -10.69
CA ASN A 11 -13.00 2.05 -11.66
C ASN A 11 -11.94 3.02 -11.08
N GLU A 12 -11.70 2.96 -9.78
CA GLU A 12 -10.77 3.80 -9.04
C GLU A 12 -9.34 3.24 -8.98
N PHE A 13 -9.13 1.97 -9.36
CA PHE A 13 -7.80 1.34 -9.30
C PHE A 13 -7.23 1.12 -10.70
N SER A 14 -6.25 1.93 -11.05
CA SER A 14 -5.38 1.70 -12.20
C SER A 14 -4.00 1.25 -11.74
N PHE A 15 -3.45 0.23 -12.38
CA PHE A 15 -2.09 -0.25 -12.08
C PHE A 15 -1.05 0.29 -13.07
N GLY A 16 -1.49 1.06 -14.08
CA GLY A 16 -0.65 1.50 -15.20
C GLY A 16 -0.61 0.48 -16.36
N GLU A 17 -0.24 0.96 -17.54
CA GLU A 17 -0.27 0.16 -18.78
C GLU A 17 0.73 -1.00 -18.80
N SER A 18 1.82 -0.89 -18.05
CA SER A 18 2.91 -1.89 -18.01
C SER A 18 2.74 -2.91 -16.87
N ALA A 19 1.70 -2.82 -16.06
CA ALA A 19 1.51 -3.71 -14.93
C ALA A 19 1.15 -5.13 -15.38
N THR A 20 1.81 -6.13 -14.76
CA THR A 20 1.53 -7.54 -14.98
C THR A 20 1.21 -8.25 -13.67
N PHE A 21 0.24 -9.13 -13.68
CA PHE A 21 -0.15 -9.92 -12.52
C PHE A 21 0.27 -11.38 -12.69
N VAL A 22 0.88 -11.92 -11.65
CA VAL A 22 1.21 -13.34 -11.52
C VAL A 22 0.66 -13.81 -10.17
N GLY A 23 -0.33 -14.70 -10.18
CA GLY A 23 -0.93 -15.16 -8.92
C GLY A 23 -2.15 -16.07 -9.13
N ALA A 24 -2.85 -16.32 -8.05
CA ALA A 24 -4.05 -17.15 -8.00
C ALA A 24 -5.27 -16.30 -7.62
N LEU A 25 -6.37 -16.56 -8.28
CA LEU A 25 -7.69 -16.02 -7.98
C LEU A 25 -8.61 -17.19 -7.65
N ALA A 26 -9.06 -17.29 -6.41
CA ALA A 26 -10.08 -18.24 -6.01
C ALA A 26 -11.45 -17.53 -6.02
N LEU A 27 -12.41 -18.19 -6.67
CA LEU A 27 -13.81 -17.78 -6.72
C LEU A 27 -14.60 -18.71 -5.82
N ASP A 28 -15.08 -18.21 -4.69
CA ASP A 28 -16.02 -18.91 -3.85
C ASP A 28 -17.45 -18.46 -4.17
N THR A 29 -18.20 -19.32 -4.83
CA THR A 29 -19.66 -19.15 -4.96
C THR A 29 -20.33 -19.84 -3.78
N VAL A 30 -20.71 -19.09 -2.78
CA VAL A 30 -21.55 -19.61 -1.71
C VAL A 30 -22.96 -19.78 -2.26
N VAL A 31 -23.34 -21.05 -2.49
CA VAL A 31 -24.68 -21.47 -2.90
C VAL A 31 -25.59 -21.44 -1.70
N GLY A 32 -26.22 -20.30 -1.48
CA GLY A 32 -27.32 -20.11 -0.53
C GLY A 32 -28.38 -19.25 -1.22
N THR A 33 -29.48 -18.95 -0.55
CA THR A 33 -30.62 -18.16 -1.05
C THR A 33 -30.29 -16.74 -1.52
N GLN A 34 -29.04 -16.30 -1.37
CA GLN A 34 -28.46 -15.11 -1.98
C GLN A 34 -27.10 -15.51 -2.59
N GLN A 35 -26.93 -15.29 -3.91
CA GLN A 35 -25.67 -15.48 -4.59
C GLN A 35 -24.69 -14.37 -4.16
N PHE A 36 -23.76 -14.71 -3.28
CA PHE A 36 -22.63 -13.84 -2.95
C PHE A 36 -21.42 -14.29 -3.74
N MET A 37 -20.86 -13.41 -4.55
CA MET A 37 -19.53 -13.64 -5.15
C MET A 37 -18.48 -13.14 -4.17
N GLN A 38 -17.66 -14.04 -3.70
CA GLN A 38 -16.46 -13.72 -2.92
C GLN A 38 -15.23 -14.06 -3.76
N PHE A 39 -14.30 -13.13 -3.85
CA PHE A 39 -13.01 -13.35 -4.48
C PHE A 39 -11.93 -13.33 -3.41
N ASP A 40 -11.08 -14.33 -3.41
CA ASP A 40 -9.82 -14.34 -2.65
C ASP A 40 -8.67 -14.28 -3.66
N LEU A 41 -7.88 -13.21 -3.58
CA LEU A 41 -6.78 -12.94 -4.49
C LEU A 41 -5.47 -12.96 -3.74
N GLN A 42 -4.50 -13.72 -4.28
CA GLN A 42 -3.11 -13.75 -3.85
C GLN A 42 -2.19 -13.68 -5.06
N GLY A 43 -1.08 -12.94 -4.96
CA GLY A 43 -0.12 -12.89 -6.06
C GLY A 43 0.71 -11.62 -6.07
N THR A 44 1.39 -11.41 -7.17
CA THR A 44 2.32 -10.31 -7.35
C THR A 44 1.94 -9.50 -8.58
N LEU A 45 1.82 -8.19 -8.41
CA LEU A 45 1.72 -7.20 -9.48
C LEU A 45 3.10 -6.60 -9.69
N HIS A 46 3.65 -6.76 -10.87
CA HIS A 46 4.92 -6.18 -11.28
C HIS A 46 4.71 -4.89 -12.07
N ASN A 47 5.70 -3.99 -12.00
CA ASN A 47 5.74 -2.73 -12.77
C ASN A 47 4.52 -1.82 -12.56
N VAL A 48 3.98 -1.81 -11.36
CA VAL A 48 2.86 -0.93 -11.00
C VAL A 48 3.35 0.49 -10.88
N GLU A 49 2.69 1.42 -11.54
CA GLU A 49 3.00 2.84 -11.46
C GLU A 49 2.40 3.45 -10.19
N LEU A 50 3.24 4.02 -9.32
CA LEU A 50 2.79 4.61 -8.05
C LEU A 50 1.76 5.72 -8.25
N GLN A 51 1.93 6.53 -9.29
CA GLN A 51 0.97 7.57 -9.63
C GLN A 51 -0.42 7.02 -9.99
N SER A 52 -0.47 5.83 -10.59
CA SER A 52 -1.73 5.18 -10.94
C SER A 52 -2.46 4.60 -9.73
N LEU A 53 -1.72 4.17 -8.69
CA LEU A 53 -2.29 3.71 -7.41
C LEU A 53 -2.96 4.84 -6.62
N LEU A 54 -2.47 6.07 -6.80
CA LEU A 54 -2.98 7.25 -6.12
C LEU A 54 -4.04 7.99 -6.97
N GLY A 55 -4.70 7.27 -7.87
CA GLY A 55 -5.64 7.78 -8.87
C GLY A 55 -6.58 8.85 -8.34
N GLY A 56 -6.74 9.92 -9.10
CA GLY A 56 -7.62 11.05 -8.80
C GLY A 56 -6.97 12.25 -8.09
N LEU A 57 -5.72 12.19 -7.69
CA LEU A 57 -4.98 13.37 -7.25
C LEU A 57 -4.48 14.13 -8.49
N GLN A 58 -4.88 15.40 -8.64
CA GLN A 58 -4.55 16.24 -9.80
C GLN A 58 -3.05 16.38 -10.06
N GLU A 59 -2.22 16.30 -9.00
CA GLU A 59 -0.77 16.21 -9.09
C GLU A 59 -0.35 14.96 -8.33
N SER A 60 0.17 13.95 -9.04
CA SER A 60 0.65 12.75 -8.38
C SER A 60 1.80 13.08 -7.44
N PRO A 61 1.61 12.96 -6.12
CA PRO A 61 2.63 13.33 -5.14
C PRO A 61 3.78 12.31 -5.08
N LEU A 62 3.61 11.20 -5.77
CA LEU A 62 4.52 10.06 -5.71
C LEU A 62 4.66 9.44 -7.10
N SER A 63 5.88 9.30 -7.60
CA SER A 63 6.18 8.69 -8.88
C SER A 63 7.21 7.57 -8.72
N GLY A 64 7.24 6.67 -9.69
CA GLY A 64 8.11 5.51 -9.71
C GLY A 64 7.33 4.23 -9.97
N ARG A 65 8.04 3.11 -10.00
CA ARG A 65 7.46 1.78 -10.22
C ARG A 65 7.70 0.89 -9.01
N VAL A 66 6.68 0.11 -8.67
CA VAL A 66 6.72 -0.82 -7.56
C VAL A 66 6.27 -2.20 -7.99
N THR A 67 6.69 -3.18 -7.21
CA THR A 67 6.09 -4.51 -7.16
C THR A 67 5.15 -4.53 -5.97
N VAL A 68 3.92 -5.00 -6.17
CA VAL A 68 2.92 -5.18 -5.12
C VAL A 68 2.72 -6.66 -4.90
N GLU A 69 3.16 -7.16 -3.76
CA GLU A 69 2.88 -8.52 -3.32
C GLU A 69 1.59 -8.53 -2.52
N ILE A 70 0.55 -9.16 -3.04
CA ILE A 70 -0.74 -9.32 -2.37
C ILE A 70 -0.72 -10.64 -1.63
N SER A 71 -0.64 -10.61 -0.31
CA SER A 71 -0.70 -11.79 0.53
C SER A 71 -2.15 -12.24 0.77
N ARG A 72 -3.09 -11.31 0.79
CA ARG A 72 -4.51 -11.58 0.89
C ARG A 72 -5.33 -10.39 0.41
N ALA A 73 -6.32 -10.64 -0.45
CA ALA A 73 -7.30 -9.64 -0.82
C ALA A 73 -8.68 -10.30 -0.91
N ILE A 74 -9.64 -9.84 -0.12
CA ILE A 74 -11.01 -10.37 -0.07
C ILE A 74 -11.94 -9.29 -0.59
N PHE A 75 -12.68 -9.64 -1.65
CA PHE A 75 -13.71 -8.81 -2.25
C PHE A 75 -15.06 -9.52 -2.17
N GLN A 76 -16.09 -8.84 -1.69
CA GLN A 76 -17.44 -9.39 -1.54
C GLN A 76 -18.47 -8.29 -1.69
N ASN A 77 -19.56 -8.54 -2.43
CA ASN A 77 -20.67 -7.59 -2.60
C ASN A 77 -20.21 -6.20 -3.07
N ASP A 78 -19.41 -6.16 -4.14
CA ASP A 78 -18.86 -4.95 -4.78
C ASP A 78 -18.02 -4.06 -3.85
N ARG A 79 -17.45 -4.63 -2.79
CA ARG A 79 -16.54 -3.93 -1.88
C ARG A 79 -15.40 -4.80 -1.40
N TRP A 80 -14.28 -4.17 -1.16
CA TRP A 80 -13.17 -4.79 -0.49
C TRP A 80 -13.48 -4.97 1.00
N LEU A 81 -13.22 -6.15 1.53
CA LEU A 81 -13.31 -6.44 2.97
C LEU A 81 -11.94 -6.37 3.63
N GLN A 82 -10.93 -6.86 2.93
CA GLN A 82 -9.56 -6.94 3.42
C GLN A 82 -8.58 -6.85 2.26
N LEU A 83 -7.48 -6.14 2.47
CA LEU A 83 -6.36 -6.09 1.54
C LEU A 83 -5.06 -6.04 2.34
N GLN A 84 -4.19 -7.02 2.11
CA GLN A 84 -2.89 -7.13 2.78
C GLN A 84 -1.80 -7.43 1.75
N GLY A 85 -0.63 -6.84 1.98
CA GLY A 85 0.49 -7.07 1.08
C GLY A 85 1.69 -6.21 1.39
N THR A 86 2.62 -6.22 0.44
CA THR A 86 3.87 -5.47 0.52
C THR A 86 4.09 -4.69 -0.78
N LEU A 87 4.51 -3.43 -0.64
CA LEU A 87 4.97 -2.57 -1.73
C LEU A 87 6.49 -2.54 -1.72
N LEU A 88 7.09 -2.88 -2.85
CA LEU A 88 8.54 -2.90 -3.04
C LEU A 88 8.91 -1.98 -4.22
N GLY A 89 9.55 -0.86 -3.95
CA GLY A 89 10.02 0.10 -4.96
C GLY A 89 11.53 0.30 -4.88
N ARG A 90 12.17 0.55 -6.04
CA ARG A 90 13.62 0.76 -6.08
C ARG A 90 14.04 2.20 -6.34
N ALA A 91 13.25 2.97 -7.05
CA ALA A 91 13.55 4.36 -7.34
C ALA A 91 12.28 5.12 -7.70
N GLY A 92 12.24 6.39 -7.33
CA GLY A 92 11.15 7.28 -7.66
C GLY A 92 11.34 8.65 -7.04
N GLN A 93 10.28 9.44 -7.05
CA GLN A 93 10.26 10.77 -6.45
C GLN A 93 9.02 10.95 -5.60
N VAL A 94 9.13 11.71 -4.54
CA VAL A 94 8.02 12.12 -3.68
C VAL A 94 7.99 13.64 -3.56
N SER A 95 6.80 14.21 -3.68
CA SER A 95 6.59 15.65 -3.47
C SER A 95 6.80 16.01 -2.01
N ARG A 96 7.68 16.97 -1.75
CA ARG A 96 7.89 17.51 -0.39
C ARG A 96 6.60 18.06 0.21
N ALA A 97 5.79 18.74 -0.58
CA ALA A 97 4.54 19.31 -0.13
C ALA A 97 3.53 18.27 0.37
N TRP A 98 3.61 17.05 -0.15
CA TRP A 98 2.72 15.96 0.25
C TRP A 98 3.14 15.29 1.56
N LEU A 99 4.44 15.23 1.87
CA LEU A 99 4.97 14.48 3.02
C LEU A 99 4.35 14.84 4.37
N PRO A 100 4.15 16.12 4.74
CA PRO A 100 3.50 16.47 6.02
C PRO A 100 2.06 15.95 6.11
N THR A 101 1.33 16.03 4.99
CA THR A 101 -0.06 15.56 4.91
C THR A 101 -0.13 14.05 4.99
N ALA A 102 0.72 13.33 4.23
CA ALA A 102 0.83 11.89 4.28
C ALA A 102 1.23 11.40 5.68
N ALA A 103 2.24 12.00 6.29
CA ALA A 103 2.69 11.64 7.63
C ALA A 103 1.55 11.75 8.65
N ARG A 104 0.77 12.83 8.60
CA ARG A 104 -0.36 13.05 9.49
C ARG A 104 -1.52 12.08 9.23
N GLN A 105 -1.94 11.94 7.96
CA GLN A 105 -3.12 11.13 7.61
C GLN A 105 -2.86 9.63 7.76
N LEU A 106 -1.66 9.18 7.37
CA LEU A 106 -1.24 7.78 7.45
C LEU A 106 -0.57 7.44 8.78
N LYS A 107 -0.51 8.39 9.72
CA LYS A 107 0.11 8.23 11.04
C LYS A 107 1.57 7.78 10.97
N LEU A 108 2.32 8.32 10.02
CA LEU A 108 3.73 8.05 9.79
C LEU A 108 4.60 9.17 10.38
N ARG A 109 5.91 8.94 10.43
CA ARG A 109 6.91 9.97 10.79
C ARG A 109 7.64 10.42 9.53
N TRP A 110 7.66 11.71 9.31
CA TRP A 110 8.54 12.35 8.35
C TRP A 110 9.84 12.76 9.04
N LEU A 111 10.97 12.24 8.55
CA LEU A 111 12.27 12.37 9.20
C LEU A 111 13.27 13.23 8.41
N GLY A 112 12.95 13.62 7.19
CA GLY A 112 13.87 14.36 6.33
C GLY A 112 13.66 15.87 6.40
N ASP A 113 14.76 16.64 6.46
CA ASP A 113 14.78 18.07 6.22
C ASP A 113 15.32 18.37 4.81
N LEU A 114 14.73 17.74 3.81
CA LEU A 114 15.13 17.92 2.41
C LEU A 114 14.37 19.13 1.82
N GLN A 115 15.10 20.11 1.29
CA GLN A 115 14.53 21.37 0.79
C GLN A 115 14.03 21.29 -0.66
N GLN A 116 14.34 20.20 -1.36
CA GLN A 116 13.96 20.01 -2.76
C GLN A 116 12.44 19.81 -2.90
N PRO A 117 11.79 20.43 -3.91
CA PRO A 117 10.35 20.26 -4.15
C PRO A 117 9.96 18.82 -4.46
N GLN A 118 10.82 18.14 -5.22
CA GLN A 118 10.73 16.70 -5.52
C GLN A 118 11.94 16.00 -4.89
N ILE A 119 11.68 15.07 -4.01
CA ILE A 119 12.71 14.33 -3.26
C ILE A 119 12.86 12.96 -3.90
N PRO A 120 14.04 12.64 -4.49
CA PRO A 120 14.28 11.32 -5.02
C PRO A 120 14.41 10.31 -3.88
N PHE A 121 13.75 9.16 -4.01
CA PHE A 121 13.97 8.03 -3.11
C PHE A 121 14.66 6.88 -3.86
N GLN A 122 15.49 6.11 -3.16
CA GLN A 122 16.23 4.97 -3.68
C GLN A 122 15.50 3.64 -3.42
N SER A 123 14.76 3.56 -2.33
CA SER A 123 13.98 2.39 -2.00
C SER A 123 12.68 2.76 -1.30
N MET A 124 11.68 1.95 -1.56
CA MET A 124 10.39 1.94 -0.88
C MET A 124 10.11 0.53 -0.40
N TYR A 125 9.80 0.39 0.88
CA TYR A 125 9.32 -0.83 1.48
C TYR A 125 8.14 -0.50 2.37
N CYS A 126 6.98 -1.07 2.08
CA CYS A 126 5.78 -0.80 2.86
C CYS A 126 4.91 -2.04 2.95
N VAL A 127 4.79 -2.61 4.13
CA VAL A 127 3.76 -3.61 4.42
C VAL A 127 2.47 -2.88 4.73
N PHE A 128 1.43 -3.18 4.00
CA PHE A 128 0.11 -2.60 4.22
C PHE A 128 -0.91 -3.65 4.64
N SER A 129 -1.80 -3.26 5.51
CA SER A 129 -2.98 -4.03 5.90
C SER A 129 -4.16 -3.09 6.00
N TRP A 130 -5.14 -3.30 5.17
CA TRP A 130 -6.39 -2.55 5.15
C TRP A 130 -7.56 -3.49 5.44
N ASN A 131 -8.46 -3.04 6.26
CA ASN A 131 -9.79 -3.59 6.45
C ASN A 131 -10.80 -2.43 6.39
N GLN A 132 -12.08 -2.73 6.39
CA GLN A 132 -13.14 -1.72 6.22
C GLN A 132 -13.04 -0.49 7.15
N SER A 133 -12.33 -0.58 8.26
CA SER A 133 -12.26 0.44 9.30
C SER A 133 -10.87 1.03 9.53
N SER A 134 -9.82 0.38 9.05
CA SER A 134 -8.46 0.78 9.35
C SER A 134 -7.46 0.49 8.23
N LEU A 135 -6.49 1.38 8.06
CA LEU A 135 -5.29 1.18 7.25
C LEU A 135 -4.07 1.22 8.17
N SER A 136 -3.28 0.17 8.11
CA SER A 136 -2.00 0.06 8.80
C SER A 136 -0.88 0.00 7.78
N LEU A 137 0.17 0.81 7.98
CA LEU A 137 1.37 0.82 7.16
C LEU A 137 2.57 0.58 8.07
N ARG A 138 3.43 -0.37 7.68
CA ARG A 138 4.67 -0.69 8.39
C ARG A 138 5.84 -0.59 7.43
N GLY A 139 6.99 -0.17 7.94
CA GLY A 139 8.23 -0.10 7.19
C GLY A 139 9.03 -1.41 7.27
N GLU A 140 10.30 -1.32 6.90
CA GLU A 140 11.25 -2.42 6.89
C GLU A 140 11.34 -3.10 8.27
N PRO A 141 11.16 -4.44 8.36
CA PRO A 141 10.99 -5.09 9.67
C PRO A 141 12.30 -5.15 10.47
N GLU A 142 13.46 -5.22 9.79
CA GLU A 142 14.76 -5.47 10.41
C GLU A 142 15.86 -4.58 9.81
N GLY A 143 16.97 -4.41 10.53
CA GLY A 143 18.15 -3.69 10.08
C GLY A 143 18.34 -2.34 10.77
N GLU A 144 19.39 -1.63 10.38
CA GLU A 144 19.76 -0.32 10.94
C GLU A 144 18.68 0.76 10.77
N GLN A 145 17.80 0.56 9.81
CA GLN A 145 16.72 1.50 9.49
C GLN A 145 15.35 0.84 9.59
N ALA A 146 15.17 -0.04 10.58
CA ALA A 146 13.89 -0.67 10.86
C ALA A 146 12.76 0.37 10.97
N GLY A 147 11.62 0.06 10.39
CA GLY A 147 10.48 0.97 10.29
C GLY A 147 10.53 1.95 9.10
N ALA A 148 11.60 1.97 8.30
CA ALA A 148 11.69 2.85 7.13
C ALA A 148 10.72 2.42 6.02
N ILE A 149 9.97 3.38 5.48
CA ILE A 149 9.06 3.18 4.34
C ILE A 149 9.66 3.76 3.05
N LEU A 150 10.18 4.99 3.11
CA LEU A 150 10.88 5.63 2.00
C LEU A 150 12.29 6.02 2.43
N ARG A 151 13.28 5.69 1.59
CA ARG A 151 14.70 5.93 1.85
C ARG A 151 15.33 6.72 0.71
N HIS A 152 16.11 7.72 1.09
CA HIS A 152 17.02 8.47 0.23
C HIS A 152 18.46 7.98 0.45
N ALA A 153 19.42 8.38 -0.41
CA ALA A 153 20.85 8.07 -0.26
C ALA A 153 21.40 8.39 1.14
N ASN A 154 20.91 9.46 1.75
CA ASN A 154 21.44 10.00 3.00
C ASN A 154 20.58 9.64 4.23
N GLY A 155 19.58 8.77 4.10
CA GLY A 155 18.77 8.36 5.25
C GLY A 155 17.29 8.10 4.94
N VAL A 156 16.49 8.09 5.98
CA VAL A 156 15.05 7.81 5.93
C VAL A 156 14.27 9.10 5.66
N ILE A 157 13.35 9.06 4.71
CA ILE A 157 12.42 10.15 4.41
C ILE A 157 11.13 9.97 5.21
N LEU A 158 10.56 8.76 5.16
CA LEU A 158 9.29 8.42 5.78
C LEU A 158 9.41 7.09 6.51
N ALA A 159 8.93 7.02 7.73
CA ALA A 159 8.96 5.83 8.57
C ALA A 159 7.63 5.58 9.28
N GLU A 160 7.42 4.36 9.71
CA GLU A 160 6.32 4.01 10.61
C GLU A 160 6.40 4.76 11.94
N ASN A 161 5.28 4.93 12.62
CA ASN A 161 5.24 5.55 13.94
C ASN A 161 5.12 4.46 15.03
N PRO A 162 6.20 4.15 15.76
CA PRO A 162 6.20 3.08 16.76
C PRO A 162 5.25 3.33 17.93
N GLN A 163 4.92 4.59 18.23
CA GLN A 163 3.97 4.93 19.30
C GLN A 163 2.54 4.46 18.98
N ILE A 164 2.17 4.41 17.71
CA ILE A 164 0.84 3.95 17.29
C ILE A 164 0.75 2.43 17.32
N LEU A 165 1.84 1.72 16.99
CA LEU A 165 1.92 0.27 17.13
C LEU A 165 1.76 -0.17 18.59
N GLN A 166 2.42 0.53 19.53
CA GLN A 166 2.29 0.24 20.96
C GLN A 166 0.86 0.47 21.48
N ALA A 167 0.17 1.51 21.02
CA ALA A 167 -1.22 1.77 21.39
C ALA A 167 -2.19 0.69 20.87
N SER A 168 -1.97 0.19 19.64
CA SER A 168 -2.77 -0.90 19.07
C SER A 168 -2.57 -2.22 19.82
N LEU A 169 -1.31 -2.57 20.13
CA LEU A 169 -0.97 -3.77 20.89
C LEU A 169 -1.52 -3.73 22.33
N LEU A 170 -1.47 -2.56 22.97
CA LEU A 170 -2.06 -2.36 24.30
C LEU A 170 -3.59 -2.54 24.26
N HIS A 171 -4.24 -2.04 23.23
CA HIS A 171 -5.70 -2.20 23.06
C HIS A 171 -6.10 -3.67 22.84
N GLU A 172 -5.31 -4.42 22.05
CA GLU A 172 -5.52 -5.86 21.86
C GLU A 172 -5.21 -6.67 23.14
N MET A 173 -4.24 -6.26 23.94
CA MET A 173 -3.93 -6.92 25.22
C MET A 173 -4.98 -6.65 26.30
N LEU A 174 -5.63 -5.48 26.29
CA LEU A 174 -6.68 -5.11 27.24
C LEU A 174 -8.08 -5.60 26.83
N ALA A 175 -8.26 -5.99 25.57
CA ALA A 175 -9.52 -6.55 25.08
C ALA A 175 -9.67 -8.08 25.23
N ARG A 176 -8.66 -8.75 25.81
CA ARG A 176 -8.66 -10.16 26.20
C ARG A 176 -8.92 -10.32 27.69
#